data_5ffaaeebf8de589dd043751bebdf65d5
#
_entry.id   5ffaaeebf8de589dd043751bebdf65d5
#
_cell.length_a   1.000
_cell.length_b   1.000
_cell.length_c   1.000
_cell.angle_alpha   90.00
_cell.angle_beta   90.00
_cell.angle_gamma   90.00
#
_symmetry.space_group_name_H-M   'P 1'
#
loop_
_entity.id
_entity.type
_entity.pdbx_description
1 polymer ?
#
loop_
_entity_poly.entity_id
_entity_poly.type
_entity_poly.pdbx_seq_one_letter_code
_entity_poly.pdbx_strand_id
1 'polypeptide(L)'
;MELYLVGGAVRDLLLGRKPTEFDFAFDGSMTDFLSAHPEAVCVGKSVNVCLWHGRECMPLRGGTLASDFVARDLTINAMALDSVGRLHMHPQAVQDLRDRLLRPASPTAFTDDPTRVFRLARFAARWPNWRIDREAFVQMRAMTGQQLAVLPAERVAREMLKALAAPRPARFFRVLAQGGCLRPWFEEHERARYIPAGPRQWHANSVLGHSLRLMDELAGDAMAVWMALCHDIGKIGTDPALLPHHYGHEARGVPLALALAKRLRLPAVYARAGALAAEEHMKAGMFGTLRAGTRRDLLWRVNQLGLSEPFWKLADADSSSPVSELAYPSLEVITAVRLPEEWHNRGEESARKLREMQCVALAALRKKQAA
;
A
#
# COMPACT_ATOMS: atom_id res chain seq x y z
N MET A 1 -22.66 -30.91 -14.82
CA MET A 1 -22.00 -29.72 -14.23
C MET A 1 -20.51 -29.94 -14.29
N GLU A 2 -19.80 -29.12 -15.05
CA GLU A 2 -18.38 -29.17 -15.20
C GLU A 2 -17.73 -28.12 -14.29
N LEU A 3 -16.57 -28.47 -13.68
CA LEU A 3 -15.82 -27.60 -12.78
C LEU A 3 -14.54 -27.15 -13.45
N TYR A 4 -14.27 -25.86 -13.45
CA TYR A 4 -13.12 -25.25 -14.07
C TYR A 4 -12.22 -24.58 -13.04
N LEU A 5 -10.93 -24.85 -13.04
CA LEU A 5 -9.95 -24.00 -12.38
C LEU A 5 -9.81 -22.70 -13.17
N VAL A 6 -9.96 -21.53 -12.53
CA VAL A 6 -10.06 -20.26 -13.26
C VAL A 6 -9.10 -19.17 -12.78
N GLY A 7 -8.89 -18.20 -13.64
CA GLY A 7 -8.28 -16.92 -13.28
C GLY A 7 -6.79 -16.96 -12.97
N GLY A 8 -6.42 -16.40 -11.82
CA GLY A 8 -5.03 -16.21 -11.40
C GLY A 8 -4.21 -17.49 -11.31
N ALA A 9 -4.84 -18.59 -10.88
CA ALA A 9 -4.18 -19.88 -10.79
C ALA A 9 -3.72 -20.38 -12.16
N VAL A 10 -4.59 -20.33 -13.19
CA VAL A 10 -4.26 -20.76 -14.55
C VAL A 10 -3.14 -19.90 -15.15
N ARG A 11 -3.25 -18.57 -14.98
CA ARG A 11 -2.18 -17.64 -15.39
C ARG A 11 -0.84 -17.99 -14.74
N ASP A 12 -0.83 -18.22 -13.42
CA ASP A 12 0.42 -18.48 -12.69
C ASP A 12 1.03 -19.83 -13.11
N LEU A 13 0.23 -20.86 -13.38
CA LEU A 13 0.69 -22.12 -13.97
C LEU A 13 1.34 -21.91 -15.35
N LEU A 14 0.70 -21.14 -16.23
CA LEU A 14 1.24 -20.84 -17.56
C LEU A 14 2.54 -19.99 -17.51
N LEU A 15 2.74 -19.21 -16.43
CA LEU A 15 3.98 -18.49 -16.16
C LEU A 15 5.05 -19.34 -15.45
N GLY A 16 4.82 -20.64 -15.25
CA GLY A 16 5.72 -21.53 -14.51
C GLY A 16 5.82 -21.20 -13.02
N ARG A 17 4.80 -20.56 -12.45
CA ARG A 17 4.74 -20.17 -11.04
C ARG A 17 3.79 -21.08 -10.26
N LYS A 18 4.09 -21.35 -9.00
CA LYS A 18 3.17 -22.07 -8.13
C LYS A 18 2.02 -21.15 -7.73
N PRO A 19 0.75 -21.48 -8.05
CA PRO A 19 -0.41 -20.72 -7.58
C PRO A 19 -0.52 -20.76 -6.04
N THR A 20 -0.95 -19.67 -5.45
CA THR A 20 -1.20 -19.55 -4.01
C THR A 20 -2.70 -19.61 -3.66
N GLU A 21 -3.55 -19.25 -4.62
CA GLU A 21 -5.01 -19.25 -4.50
C GLU A 21 -5.59 -20.07 -5.66
N PHE A 22 -6.60 -20.86 -5.41
CA PHE A 22 -7.27 -21.70 -6.41
C PHE A 22 -8.76 -21.39 -6.38
N ASP A 23 -9.23 -20.67 -7.39
CA ASP A 23 -10.62 -20.32 -7.59
C ASP A 23 -11.23 -21.22 -8.66
N PHE A 24 -12.47 -21.66 -8.44
CA PHE A 24 -13.19 -22.50 -9.37
C PHE A 24 -14.44 -21.81 -9.89
N ALA A 25 -14.80 -22.12 -11.13
CA ALA A 25 -16.10 -21.79 -11.69
C ALA A 25 -16.77 -23.06 -12.20
N PHE A 26 -18.11 -23.08 -12.21
CA PHE A 26 -18.85 -24.22 -12.70
C PHE A 26 -19.98 -23.79 -13.65
N ASP A 27 -20.32 -24.66 -14.61
CA ASP A 27 -21.48 -24.51 -15.43
C ASP A 27 -22.73 -25.04 -14.68
N GLY A 28 -23.75 -24.23 -14.54
CA GLY A 28 -24.95 -24.54 -13.80
C GLY A 28 -25.30 -23.52 -12.73
N SER A 29 -26.34 -23.81 -11.97
CA SER A 29 -26.82 -22.95 -10.91
C SER A 29 -26.09 -23.21 -9.58
N MET A 30 -26.12 -22.22 -8.69
CA MET A 30 -25.62 -22.38 -7.32
C MET A 30 -26.39 -23.45 -6.56
N THR A 31 -27.72 -23.56 -6.82
CA THR A 31 -28.56 -24.56 -6.19
C THR A 31 -28.13 -25.96 -6.58
N ASP A 32 -27.87 -26.22 -7.87
CA ASP A 32 -27.41 -27.52 -8.35
C ASP A 32 -26.03 -27.87 -7.76
N PHE A 33 -25.14 -26.88 -7.67
CA PHE A 33 -23.80 -27.05 -7.07
C PHE A 33 -23.91 -27.46 -5.60
N LEU A 34 -24.72 -26.74 -4.81
CA LEU A 34 -24.93 -27.06 -3.39
C LEU A 34 -25.63 -28.39 -3.16
N SER A 35 -26.51 -28.78 -4.09
CA SER A 35 -27.15 -30.11 -4.03
C SER A 35 -26.17 -31.24 -4.30
N ALA A 36 -25.21 -31.03 -5.21
CA ALA A 36 -24.14 -31.98 -5.51
C ALA A 36 -22.99 -31.98 -4.47
N HIS A 37 -22.79 -30.85 -3.75
CA HIS A 37 -21.74 -30.63 -2.77
C HIS A 37 -22.32 -30.08 -1.46
N PRO A 38 -23.00 -30.90 -0.64
CA PRO A 38 -23.67 -30.44 0.59
C PRO A 38 -22.72 -29.84 1.64
N GLU A 39 -21.43 -30.15 1.55
CA GLU A 39 -20.37 -29.60 2.40
C GLU A 39 -19.94 -28.18 2.00
N ALA A 40 -20.37 -27.68 0.84
CA ALA A 40 -20.08 -26.32 0.41
C ALA A 40 -20.90 -25.28 1.18
N VAL A 41 -20.28 -24.19 1.59
CA VAL A 41 -20.92 -23.13 2.38
C VAL A 41 -20.95 -21.82 1.60
N CYS A 42 -22.14 -21.25 1.41
CA CYS A 42 -22.30 -19.94 0.79
C CYS A 42 -21.71 -18.84 1.70
N VAL A 43 -20.95 -17.92 1.12
CA VAL A 43 -20.34 -16.78 1.84
C VAL A 43 -20.84 -15.45 1.31
N GLY A 44 -21.31 -14.57 2.25
CA GLY A 44 -21.78 -13.21 1.94
C GLY A 44 -23.29 -13.08 1.75
N LYS A 45 -23.79 -11.84 1.80
CA LYS A 45 -25.22 -11.51 1.78
C LYS A 45 -25.87 -11.43 0.38
N SER A 46 -25.07 -11.37 -0.70
CA SER A 46 -25.57 -11.16 -2.08
C SER A 46 -24.88 -12.09 -3.07
N VAL A 47 -24.63 -13.38 -2.73
CA VAL A 47 -23.45 -13.99 -3.29
C VAL A 47 -23.72 -15.26 -4.05
N ASN A 48 -23.22 -15.21 -5.25
CA ASN A 48 -22.91 -16.33 -6.10
C ASN A 48 -21.48 -16.87 -5.85
N VAL A 49 -21.05 -17.01 -4.59
CA VAL A 49 -19.77 -17.63 -4.20
C VAL A 49 -20.00 -18.57 -3.04
N CYS A 50 -19.49 -19.77 -3.13
CA CYS A 50 -19.42 -20.71 -2.01
C CYS A 50 -17.96 -21.11 -1.72
N LEU A 51 -17.71 -21.56 -0.50
CA LEU A 51 -16.47 -22.22 -0.11
C LEU A 51 -16.69 -23.73 -0.17
N TRP A 52 -15.88 -24.40 -0.98
CA TRP A 52 -15.82 -25.84 -1.10
C TRP A 52 -14.39 -26.32 -0.88
N HIS A 53 -14.18 -27.13 0.13
CA HIS A 53 -12.83 -27.51 0.59
C HIS A 53 -11.87 -26.33 0.79
N GLY A 54 -12.40 -25.20 1.33
CA GLY A 54 -11.63 -23.98 1.57
C GLY A 54 -11.27 -23.18 0.32
N ARG A 55 -11.89 -23.49 -0.84
CA ARG A 55 -11.66 -22.82 -2.13
C ARG A 55 -12.94 -22.11 -2.58
N GLU A 56 -12.76 -20.96 -3.20
CA GLU A 56 -13.89 -20.20 -3.75
C GLU A 56 -14.41 -20.89 -5.03
N CYS A 57 -15.72 -21.17 -5.05
CA CYS A 57 -16.44 -21.72 -6.18
C CYS A 57 -17.60 -20.81 -6.54
N MET A 58 -17.78 -20.54 -7.84
CA MET A 58 -18.83 -19.64 -8.34
C MET A 58 -19.40 -20.13 -9.66
N PRO A 59 -20.69 -19.88 -9.97
CA PRO A 59 -21.21 -20.15 -11.30
C PRO A 59 -20.51 -19.28 -12.35
N LEU A 60 -20.37 -19.80 -13.58
CA LEU A 60 -19.89 -19.03 -14.71
C LEU A 60 -20.77 -17.79 -14.92
N ARG A 61 -20.16 -16.63 -15.02
CA ARG A 61 -20.88 -15.37 -15.30
C ARG A 61 -21.48 -15.44 -16.70
N GLY A 62 -22.78 -15.19 -16.79
CA GLY A 62 -23.51 -15.34 -18.05
C GLY A 62 -23.66 -16.78 -18.55
N GLY A 63 -23.37 -17.78 -17.70
CA GLY A 63 -23.62 -19.20 -17.95
C GLY A 63 -22.67 -19.90 -18.92
N THR A 64 -21.71 -19.21 -19.52
CA THR A 64 -20.73 -19.79 -20.45
C THR A 64 -19.31 -19.31 -20.16
N LEU A 65 -18.30 -20.08 -20.54
CA LEU A 65 -16.88 -19.66 -20.43
C LEU A 65 -16.62 -18.36 -21.20
N ALA A 66 -17.17 -18.21 -22.39
CA ALA A 66 -16.98 -17.01 -23.21
C ALA A 66 -17.53 -15.75 -22.50
N SER A 67 -18.74 -15.84 -21.92
CA SER A 67 -19.32 -14.75 -21.14
C SER A 67 -18.53 -14.46 -19.86
N ASP A 68 -18.04 -15.51 -19.17
CA ASP A 68 -17.21 -15.33 -17.97
C ASP A 68 -15.88 -14.65 -18.30
N PHE A 69 -15.25 -14.97 -19.42
CA PHE A 69 -13.98 -14.36 -19.82
C PHE A 69 -14.09 -12.87 -20.07
N VAL A 70 -15.08 -12.41 -20.80
CA VAL A 70 -15.30 -10.97 -21.03
C VAL A 70 -15.76 -10.22 -19.78
N ALA A 71 -16.35 -10.94 -18.81
CA ALA A 71 -16.76 -10.39 -17.53
C ALA A 71 -15.62 -10.32 -16.50
N ARG A 72 -14.37 -10.66 -16.86
CA ARG A 72 -13.19 -10.57 -15.98
C ARG A 72 -12.52 -9.19 -16.06
N ASP A 73 -11.52 -8.98 -15.19
CA ASP A 73 -10.78 -7.71 -15.12
C ASP A 73 -9.80 -7.54 -16.29
N LEU A 74 -8.95 -8.54 -16.51
CA LEU A 74 -7.89 -8.53 -17.51
C LEU A 74 -7.90 -9.82 -18.34
N THR A 75 -7.50 -9.73 -19.60
CA THR A 75 -7.38 -10.88 -20.51
C THR A 75 -6.54 -12.00 -19.92
N ILE A 76 -5.43 -11.66 -19.26
CA ILE A 76 -4.50 -12.62 -18.62
C ILE A 76 -5.10 -13.37 -17.43
N ASN A 77 -6.25 -12.94 -16.91
CA ASN A 77 -7.01 -13.61 -15.87
C ASN A 77 -8.28 -14.29 -16.44
N ALA A 78 -8.51 -14.15 -17.75
CA ALA A 78 -9.66 -14.70 -18.48
C ALA A 78 -9.28 -16.05 -19.08
N MET A 79 -8.97 -17.01 -18.23
CA MET A 79 -8.54 -18.37 -18.57
C MET A 79 -9.14 -19.38 -17.60
N ALA A 80 -9.36 -20.59 -18.09
CA ALA A 80 -9.88 -21.73 -17.34
C ALA A 80 -9.21 -23.02 -17.77
N LEU A 81 -9.02 -23.96 -16.84
CA LEU A 81 -8.68 -25.36 -17.11
C LEU A 81 -9.87 -26.23 -16.72
N ASP A 82 -10.31 -27.09 -17.63
CA ASP A 82 -11.32 -28.10 -17.34
C ASP A 82 -10.76 -29.30 -16.56
N SER A 83 -11.63 -30.23 -16.22
CA SER A 83 -11.30 -31.43 -15.44
C SER A 83 -10.31 -32.38 -16.13
N VAL A 84 -10.18 -32.31 -17.47
CA VAL A 84 -9.22 -33.10 -18.26
C VAL A 84 -7.95 -32.31 -18.60
N GLY A 85 -7.81 -31.09 -18.05
CA GLY A 85 -6.62 -30.24 -18.25
C GLY A 85 -6.60 -29.46 -19.57
N ARG A 86 -7.72 -29.36 -20.29
CA ARG A 86 -7.83 -28.55 -21.50
C ARG A 86 -7.93 -27.08 -21.12
N LEU A 87 -7.13 -26.24 -21.79
CA LEU A 87 -7.12 -24.80 -21.58
C LEU A 87 -8.20 -24.11 -22.43
N HIS A 88 -9.05 -23.36 -21.76
CA HIS A 88 -10.03 -22.44 -22.33
C HIS A 88 -9.64 -21.01 -21.98
N MET A 89 -9.79 -20.05 -22.91
CA MET A 89 -9.28 -18.71 -22.65
C MET A 89 -9.93 -17.62 -23.51
N HIS A 90 -9.83 -16.39 -23.04
CA HIS A 90 -10.09 -15.22 -23.87
C HIS A 90 -9.16 -15.21 -25.10
N PRO A 91 -9.62 -14.85 -26.33
CA PRO A 91 -8.80 -14.94 -27.55
C PRO A 91 -7.43 -14.27 -27.47
N GLN A 92 -7.30 -13.19 -26.71
CA GLN A 92 -6.04 -12.44 -26.56
C GLN A 92 -5.19 -12.88 -25.36
N ALA A 93 -5.70 -13.77 -24.49
CA ALA A 93 -5.08 -14.04 -23.19
C ALA A 93 -3.65 -14.57 -23.28
N VAL A 94 -3.39 -15.54 -24.16
CA VAL A 94 -2.05 -16.14 -24.32
C VAL A 94 -1.08 -15.14 -24.97
N GLN A 95 -1.54 -14.40 -25.97
CA GLN A 95 -0.70 -13.38 -26.61
C GLN A 95 -0.32 -12.29 -25.62
N ASP A 96 -1.30 -11.75 -24.84
CA ASP A 96 -1.04 -10.74 -23.84
C ASP A 96 -0.11 -11.25 -22.72
N LEU A 97 -0.21 -12.54 -22.38
CA LEU A 97 0.68 -13.17 -21.40
C LEU A 97 2.13 -13.22 -21.92
N ARG A 98 2.33 -13.62 -23.20
CA ARG A 98 3.64 -13.63 -23.87
C ARG A 98 4.24 -12.24 -24.00
N ASP A 99 3.40 -11.26 -24.39
CA ASP A 99 3.80 -9.87 -24.61
C ASP A 99 3.94 -9.09 -23.30
N ARG A 100 3.62 -9.70 -22.17
CA ARG A 100 3.60 -9.07 -20.85
C ARG A 100 2.73 -7.81 -20.85
N LEU A 101 1.48 -7.93 -21.33
CA LEU A 101 0.53 -6.85 -21.52
C LEU A 101 -0.65 -6.97 -20.54
N LEU A 102 -0.95 -5.89 -19.82
CA LEU A 102 -2.13 -5.74 -18.99
C LEU A 102 -3.23 -5.09 -19.82
N ARG A 103 -4.16 -5.89 -20.35
CA ARG A 103 -5.28 -5.47 -21.18
C ARG A 103 -6.60 -5.75 -20.47
N PRO A 104 -7.57 -4.81 -20.42
CA PRO A 104 -8.94 -5.08 -19.99
C PRO A 104 -9.55 -6.23 -20.79
N ALA A 105 -10.33 -7.09 -20.14
CA ALA A 105 -10.95 -8.24 -20.80
C ALA A 105 -12.12 -7.84 -21.72
N SER A 106 -12.68 -6.64 -21.55
CA SER A 106 -13.73 -6.07 -22.41
C SER A 106 -13.66 -4.55 -22.45
N PRO A 107 -14.33 -3.90 -23.41
CA PRO A 107 -14.45 -2.43 -23.46
C PRO A 107 -15.16 -1.82 -22.25
N THR A 108 -15.97 -2.59 -21.55
CA THR A 108 -16.75 -2.16 -20.37
C THR A 108 -16.17 -2.67 -19.04
N ALA A 109 -15.00 -3.31 -19.08
CA ALA A 109 -14.45 -4.00 -17.91
C ALA A 109 -14.41 -3.13 -16.66
N PHE A 110 -14.05 -1.84 -16.75
CA PHE A 110 -13.94 -0.96 -15.59
C PHE A 110 -15.28 -0.30 -15.21
N THR A 111 -16.19 -0.10 -16.14
CA THR A 111 -17.54 0.38 -15.83
C THR A 111 -18.40 -0.69 -15.18
N ASP A 112 -18.22 -1.95 -15.55
CA ASP A 112 -18.94 -3.10 -14.97
C ASP A 112 -18.53 -3.32 -13.48
N ASP A 113 -17.24 -3.15 -13.16
CA ASP A 113 -16.73 -3.15 -11.77
C ASP A 113 -15.59 -2.14 -11.64
N PRO A 114 -15.87 -0.93 -11.14
CA PRO A 114 -14.86 0.12 -10.97
C PRO A 114 -13.68 -0.25 -10.08
N THR A 115 -13.78 -1.28 -9.22
CA THR A 115 -12.64 -1.78 -8.44
C THR A 115 -11.50 -2.28 -9.34
N ARG A 116 -11.80 -2.67 -10.57
CA ARG A 116 -10.81 -3.18 -11.54
C ARG A 116 -9.76 -2.14 -11.94
N VAL A 117 -10.06 -0.85 -11.79
CA VAL A 117 -9.08 0.23 -11.92
C VAL A 117 -7.93 0.04 -10.90
N PHE A 118 -8.28 -0.22 -9.64
CA PHE A 118 -7.28 -0.46 -8.58
C PHE A 118 -6.59 -1.82 -8.74
N ARG A 119 -7.30 -2.83 -9.24
CA ARG A 119 -6.72 -4.14 -9.57
C ARG A 119 -5.67 -4.03 -10.67
N LEU A 120 -5.96 -3.30 -11.77
CA LEU A 120 -4.99 -3.01 -12.82
C LEU A 120 -3.74 -2.34 -12.24
N ALA A 121 -3.92 -1.27 -11.44
CA ALA A 121 -2.82 -0.55 -10.81
C ALA A 121 -1.97 -1.45 -9.90
N ARG A 122 -2.60 -2.35 -9.14
CA ARG A 122 -1.92 -3.37 -8.34
C ARG A 122 -1.14 -4.38 -9.19
N PHE A 123 -1.73 -4.87 -10.28
CA PHE A 123 -1.00 -5.77 -11.19
C PHE A 123 0.21 -5.07 -11.81
N ALA A 124 0.09 -3.81 -12.17
CA ALA A 124 1.22 -3.02 -12.64
C ALA A 124 2.33 -2.89 -11.59
N ALA A 125 2.01 -2.71 -10.31
CA ALA A 125 2.98 -2.71 -9.22
C ALA A 125 3.65 -4.08 -9.01
N ARG A 126 2.88 -5.18 -9.14
CA ARG A 126 3.36 -6.56 -9.01
C ARG A 126 4.28 -6.98 -10.16
N TRP A 127 4.02 -6.49 -11.37
CA TRP A 127 4.76 -6.84 -12.58
C TRP A 127 5.38 -5.59 -13.23
N PRO A 128 6.51 -5.11 -12.73
CA PRO A 128 7.10 -3.83 -13.15
C PRO A 128 7.48 -3.79 -14.64
N ASN A 129 7.81 -4.93 -15.22
CA ASN A 129 8.23 -5.05 -16.62
C ASN A 129 7.06 -5.31 -17.60
N TRP A 130 5.81 -5.27 -17.10
CA TRP A 130 4.64 -5.45 -17.93
C TRP A 130 4.11 -4.11 -18.41
N ARG A 131 3.73 -4.03 -19.67
CA ARG A 131 3.09 -2.85 -20.26
C ARG A 131 1.61 -2.83 -19.91
N ILE A 132 1.02 -1.65 -19.96
CA ILE A 132 -0.43 -1.46 -19.82
C ILE A 132 -0.96 -1.09 -21.21
N ASP A 133 -2.03 -1.74 -21.63
CA ASP A 133 -2.67 -1.46 -22.89
C ASP A 133 -3.25 -0.03 -22.89
N ARG A 134 -3.21 0.62 -24.05
CA ARG A 134 -3.73 1.98 -24.20
C ARG A 134 -5.23 2.05 -23.86
N GLU A 135 -5.98 1.03 -24.22
CA GLU A 135 -7.42 0.95 -23.94
C GLU A 135 -7.72 1.02 -22.44
N ALA A 136 -6.86 0.43 -21.59
CA ALA A 136 -7.00 0.55 -20.14
C ALA A 136 -7.03 2.00 -19.66
N PHE A 137 -6.14 2.86 -20.19
CA PHE A 137 -6.14 4.28 -19.85
C PHE A 137 -7.32 5.06 -20.48
N VAL A 138 -7.84 4.62 -21.63
CA VAL A 138 -9.06 5.20 -22.19
C VAL A 138 -10.23 4.94 -21.25
N GLN A 139 -10.43 3.68 -20.84
CA GLN A 139 -11.48 3.32 -19.89
C GLN A 139 -11.31 4.00 -18.53
N MET A 140 -10.09 4.07 -17.98
CA MET A 140 -9.81 4.76 -16.71
C MET A 140 -10.21 6.25 -16.80
N ARG A 141 -9.84 6.95 -17.86
CA ARG A 141 -10.18 8.37 -18.03
C ARG A 141 -11.66 8.64 -18.27
N ALA A 142 -12.39 7.63 -18.75
CA ALA A 142 -13.84 7.70 -18.89
C ALA A 142 -14.57 7.50 -17.55
N MET A 143 -13.88 7.00 -16.50
CA MET A 143 -14.49 6.83 -15.19
C MET A 143 -14.79 8.16 -14.52
N THR A 144 -16.00 8.29 -13.97
CA THR A 144 -16.37 9.45 -13.16
C THR A 144 -15.94 9.26 -11.70
N GLY A 145 -15.69 10.39 -11.02
CA GLY A 145 -15.41 10.35 -9.57
C GLY A 145 -16.53 9.69 -8.76
N GLN A 146 -17.78 9.82 -9.21
CA GLN A 146 -18.93 9.20 -8.56
C GLN A 146 -18.90 7.67 -8.66
N GLN A 147 -18.54 7.11 -9.82
CA GLN A 147 -18.40 5.65 -9.99
C GLN A 147 -17.32 5.07 -9.09
N LEU A 148 -16.24 5.82 -8.84
CA LEU A 148 -15.18 5.40 -7.91
C LEU A 148 -15.59 5.61 -6.44
N ALA A 149 -16.40 6.63 -6.14
CA ALA A 149 -16.79 6.98 -4.77
C ALA A 149 -17.72 5.95 -4.12
N VAL A 150 -18.53 5.24 -4.90
CA VAL A 150 -19.48 4.23 -4.38
C VAL A 150 -18.81 2.91 -4.01
N LEU A 151 -17.53 2.74 -4.30
CA LEU A 151 -16.80 1.53 -3.95
C LEU A 151 -16.68 1.36 -2.43
N PRO A 152 -16.81 0.13 -1.90
CA PRO A 152 -16.46 -0.13 -0.51
C PRO A 152 -14.99 0.19 -0.24
N ALA A 153 -14.73 0.96 0.83
CA ALA A 153 -13.37 1.36 1.20
C ALA A 153 -12.43 0.18 1.37
N GLU A 154 -12.94 -0.92 1.92
CA GLU A 154 -12.18 -2.15 2.16
C GLU A 154 -11.72 -2.82 0.86
N ARG A 155 -12.49 -2.69 -0.23
CA ARG A 155 -12.06 -3.22 -1.54
C ARG A 155 -10.89 -2.40 -2.09
N VAL A 156 -10.98 -1.07 -2.02
CA VAL A 156 -9.89 -0.16 -2.46
C VAL A 156 -8.65 -0.35 -1.59
N ALA A 157 -8.82 -0.39 -0.28
CA ALA A 157 -7.75 -0.62 0.68
C ALA A 157 -7.01 -1.94 0.44
N ARG A 158 -7.75 -3.02 0.18
CA ARG A 158 -7.18 -4.35 -0.11
C ARG A 158 -6.24 -4.32 -1.32
N GLU A 159 -6.67 -3.67 -2.41
CA GLU A 159 -5.84 -3.55 -3.61
C GLU A 159 -4.61 -2.67 -3.35
N MET A 160 -4.76 -1.56 -2.63
CA MET A 160 -3.66 -0.70 -2.21
C MET A 160 -2.67 -1.46 -1.31
N LEU A 161 -3.12 -2.13 -0.26
CA LEU A 161 -2.24 -2.86 0.66
C LEU A 161 -1.44 -3.95 -0.06
N LYS A 162 -2.07 -4.69 -0.99
CA LYS A 162 -1.36 -5.64 -1.86
C LYS A 162 -0.34 -4.95 -2.76
N ALA A 163 -0.59 -3.71 -3.17
CA ALA A 163 0.33 -2.93 -3.98
C ALA A 163 1.51 -2.37 -3.16
N LEU A 164 1.29 -1.97 -1.89
CA LEU A 164 2.39 -1.54 -1.00
C LEU A 164 3.41 -2.66 -0.76
N ALA A 165 2.98 -3.92 -0.77
CA ALA A 165 3.84 -5.10 -0.65
C ALA A 165 4.43 -5.59 -2.00
N ALA A 166 4.15 -4.91 -3.10
CA ALA A 166 4.61 -5.31 -4.43
C ALA A 166 6.06 -4.85 -4.72
N PRO A 167 6.73 -5.44 -5.72
CA PRO A 167 8.11 -5.05 -6.06
C PRO A 167 8.30 -3.59 -6.50
N ARG A 168 7.24 -2.93 -7.00
CA ARG A 168 7.27 -1.51 -7.42
C ARG A 168 6.00 -0.79 -6.96
N PRO A 169 5.86 -0.55 -5.65
CA PRO A 169 4.63 -0.03 -5.04
C PRO A 169 4.21 1.34 -5.60
N ALA A 170 5.16 2.20 -5.94
CA ALA A 170 4.88 3.51 -6.53
C ALA A 170 4.13 3.41 -7.87
N ARG A 171 4.26 2.31 -8.58
CA ARG A 171 3.59 2.14 -9.88
C ARG A 171 2.06 2.09 -9.76
N PHE A 172 1.55 1.65 -8.62
CA PHE A 172 0.12 1.73 -8.31
C PHE A 172 -0.40 3.17 -8.42
N PHE A 173 0.25 4.09 -7.74
CA PHE A 173 -0.15 5.50 -7.74
C PHE A 173 0.15 6.19 -9.08
N ARG A 174 1.26 5.83 -9.75
CA ARG A 174 1.56 6.35 -11.11
C ARG A 174 0.48 5.98 -12.10
N VAL A 175 -0.01 4.74 -12.09
CA VAL A 175 -1.08 4.26 -12.99
C VAL A 175 -2.39 4.98 -12.68
N LEU A 176 -2.78 5.10 -11.41
CA LEU A 176 -3.97 5.83 -11.02
C LEU A 176 -3.88 7.31 -11.42
N ALA A 177 -2.73 7.95 -11.23
CA ALA A 177 -2.48 9.33 -11.61
C ALA A 177 -2.59 9.54 -13.12
N GLN A 178 -2.00 8.63 -13.92
CA GLN A 178 -2.04 8.67 -15.38
C GLN A 178 -3.46 8.43 -15.92
N GLY A 179 -4.22 7.58 -15.25
CA GLY A 179 -5.61 7.26 -15.57
C GLY A 179 -6.63 8.27 -15.03
N GLY A 180 -6.22 9.28 -14.23
CA GLY A 180 -7.14 10.24 -13.59
C GLY A 180 -7.98 9.66 -12.46
N CYS A 181 -7.57 8.54 -11.86
CA CYS A 181 -8.35 7.77 -10.89
C CYS A 181 -7.83 7.86 -9.44
N LEU A 182 -7.01 8.86 -9.13
CA LEU A 182 -6.59 9.09 -7.73
C LEU A 182 -7.77 9.56 -6.86
N ARG A 183 -8.65 10.43 -7.40
CA ARG A 183 -9.86 10.86 -6.70
C ARG A 183 -10.96 9.81 -6.78
N PRO A 184 -11.80 9.71 -5.75
CA PRO A 184 -11.79 10.47 -4.49
C PRO A 184 -10.91 9.86 -3.38
N TRP A 185 -10.34 8.65 -3.61
CA TRP A 185 -9.68 7.86 -2.58
C TRP A 185 -8.32 8.41 -2.12
N PHE A 186 -7.59 9.05 -3.03
CA PHE A 186 -6.24 9.60 -2.84
C PHE A 186 -6.18 11.06 -3.30
N GLU A 187 -7.15 11.86 -2.86
CA GLU A 187 -7.29 13.26 -3.28
C GLU A 187 -6.07 14.10 -2.90
N GLU A 188 -5.48 13.86 -1.74
CA GLU A 188 -4.27 14.54 -1.28
C GLU A 188 -3.11 14.31 -2.27
N HIS A 189 -2.97 13.08 -2.75
CA HIS A 189 -1.92 12.70 -3.70
C HIS A 189 -2.19 13.23 -5.11
N GLU A 190 -3.46 13.40 -5.51
CA GLU A 190 -3.77 14.12 -6.75
C GLU A 190 -3.33 15.59 -6.68
N ARG A 191 -3.54 16.27 -5.55
CA ARG A 191 -3.06 17.65 -5.34
C ARG A 191 -1.52 17.70 -5.28
N ALA A 192 -0.89 16.73 -4.64
CA ALA A 192 0.56 16.62 -4.48
C ALA A 192 1.33 16.48 -5.81
N ARG A 193 0.66 16.14 -6.92
CA ARG A 193 1.27 16.06 -8.26
C ARG A 193 1.80 17.40 -8.76
N TYR A 194 1.18 18.49 -8.34
CA TYR A 194 1.42 19.83 -8.89
C TYR A 194 2.20 20.75 -7.94
N ILE A 195 2.55 20.26 -6.76
CA ILE A 195 3.26 21.01 -5.71
C ILE A 195 4.72 20.58 -5.73
N PRO A 196 5.70 21.51 -5.85
CA PRO A 196 7.11 21.17 -5.77
C PRO A 196 7.45 20.59 -4.39
N ALA A 197 8.27 19.55 -4.33
CA ALA A 197 8.63 18.90 -3.06
C ALA A 197 9.50 19.79 -2.14
N GLY A 198 10.18 20.77 -2.72
CA GLY A 198 11.06 21.72 -2.04
C GLY A 198 11.88 22.53 -3.04
N PRO A 199 12.89 23.30 -2.59
CA PRO A 199 13.79 24.04 -3.46
C PRO A 199 14.47 23.12 -4.49
N ARG A 200 14.59 23.59 -5.73
CA ARG A 200 15.09 22.79 -6.88
C ARG A 200 16.48 22.19 -6.65
N GLN A 201 17.31 22.85 -5.88
CA GLN A 201 18.65 22.35 -5.52
C GLN A 201 18.62 21.04 -4.71
N TRP A 202 17.51 20.74 -4.03
CA TRP A 202 17.32 19.54 -3.22
C TRP A 202 16.26 18.59 -3.79
N HIS A 203 15.28 19.13 -4.52
CA HIS A 203 14.12 18.40 -5.00
C HIS A 203 13.77 18.75 -6.45
N ALA A 204 14.06 17.82 -7.36
CA ALA A 204 13.69 17.97 -8.78
C ALA A 204 12.21 17.58 -9.07
N ASN A 205 11.52 17.00 -8.10
CA ASN A 205 10.19 16.38 -8.28
C ASN A 205 9.08 17.17 -7.58
N SER A 206 7.84 16.86 -7.93
CA SER A 206 6.68 17.22 -7.12
C SER A 206 6.64 16.42 -5.80
N VAL A 207 5.83 16.85 -4.85
CA VAL A 207 5.60 16.13 -3.57
C VAL A 207 5.22 14.67 -3.84
N LEU A 208 4.27 14.41 -4.76
CA LEU A 208 3.94 13.03 -5.12
C LEU A 208 5.15 12.31 -5.75
N GLY A 209 5.87 12.97 -6.66
CA GLY A 209 7.04 12.37 -7.33
C GLY A 209 8.12 11.95 -6.34
N HIS A 210 8.39 12.77 -5.31
CA HIS A 210 9.31 12.47 -4.22
C HIS A 210 8.83 11.26 -3.39
N SER A 211 7.58 11.27 -2.92
CA SER A 211 7.01 10.14 -2.17
C SER A 211 7.06 8.84 -2.97
N LEU A 212 6.74 8.88 -4.28
CA LEU A 212 6.79 7.70 -5.15
C LEU A 212 8.21 7.16 -5.37
N ARG A 213 9.23 8.00 -5.36
CA ARG A 213 10.63 7.57 -5.38
C ARG A 213 10.96 6.77 -4.12
N LEU A 214 10.67 7.35 -2.95
CA LEU A 214 10.92 6.69 -1.65
C LEU A 214 10.14 5.37 -1.52
N MET A 215 8.90 5.32 -1.99
CA MET A 215 8.11 4.07 -1.98
C MET A 215 8.80 2.94 -2.77
N ASP A 216 9.40 3.25 -3.92
CA ASP A 216 10.12 2.24 -4.72
C ASP A 216 11.45 1.84 -4.08
N GLU A 217 12.14 2.75 -3.38
CA GLU A 217 13.36 2.48 -2.62
C GLU A 217 13.10 1.58 -1.41
N LEU A 218 11.95 1.76 -0.77
CA LEU A 218 11.52 1.01 0.42
C LEU A 218 10.74 -0.26 0.08
N ALA A 219 10.68 -0.65 -1.21
CA ALA A 219 10.00 -1.87 -1.64
C ALA A 219 10.53 -3.10 -0.87
N GLY A 220 9.60 -3.92 -0.37
CA GLY A 220 9.91 -5.04 0.53
C GLY A 220 9.45 -4.81 1.98
N ASP A 221 9.23 -3.54 2.38
CA ASP A 221 8.65 -3.19 3.67
C ASP A 221 7.38 -2.35 3.47
N ALA A 222 6.23 -3.00 3.45
CA ALA A 222 4.95 -2.36 3.16
C ALA A 222 4.59 -1.23 4.15
N MET A 223 5.07 -1.31 5.41
CA MET A 223 4.82 -0.27 6.40
C MET A 223 5.71 0.95 6.15
N ALA A 224 6.98 0.77 5.81
CA ALA A 224 7.88 1.85 5.41
C ALA A 224 7.37 2.53 4.10
N VAL A 225 6.87 1.75 3.14
CA VAL A 225 6.23 2.25 1.91
C VAL A 225 4.99 3.10 2.23
N TRP A 226 4.15 2.68 3.17
CA TRP A 226 3.02 3.50 3.64
C TRP A 226 3.47 4.79 4.31
N MET A 227 4.49 4.72 5.16
CA MET A 227 5.08 5.89 5.79
C MET A 227 5.63 6.88 4.76
N ALA A 228 6.31 6.40 3.71
CA ALA A 228 6.78 7.21 2.60
C ALA A 228 5.65 7.90 1.82
N LEU A 229 4.48 7.24 1.69
CA LEU A 229 3.31 7.86 1.08
C LEU A 229 2.75 9.02 1.93
N CYS A 230 2.91 8.96 3.26
CA CYS A 230 2.30 9.90 4.20
C CYS A 230 3.22 11.03 4.69
N HIS A 231 4.57 10.85 4.67
CA HIS A 231 5.51 11.75 5.39
C HIS A 231 5.37 13.22 4.98
N ASP A 232 5.23 13.48 3.70
CA ASP A 232 5.17 14.82 3.10
C ASP A 232 3.74 15.30 2.75
N ILE A 233 2.71 14.56 3.14
CA ILE A 233 1.31 14.84 2.76
C ILE A 233 0.85 16.24 3.17
N GLY A 234 1.42 16.80 4.24
CA GLY A 234 1.11 18.14 4.73
C GLY A 234 1.59 19.29 3.84
N LYS A 235 2.51 19.02 2.89
CA LYS A 235 3.00 20.01 1.93
C LYS A 235 1.90 20.54 1.00
N ILE A 236 0.81 19.78 0.80
CA ILE A 236 -0.33 20.19 -0.03
C ILE A 236 -1.12 21.39 0.55
N GLY A 237 -0.96 21.68 1.82
CA GLY A 237 -1.56 22.83 2.51
C GLY A 237 -0.65 24.07 2.58
N THR A 238 0.47 24.08 1.85
CA THR A 238 1.37 25.24 1.82
C THR A 238 0.75 26.36 0.98
N ASP A 239 0.82 27.59 1.53
CA ASP A 239 0.44 28.80 0.79
C ASP A 239 1.28 28.91 -0.49
N PRO A 240 0.65 29.09 -1.67
CA PRO A 240 1.39 29.27 -2.94
C PRO A 240 2.47 30.34 -2.90
N ALA A 241 2.31 31.41 -2.12
CA ALA A 241 3.28 32.48 -1.95
C ALA A 241 4.57 32.05 -1.25
N LEU A 242 4.54 30.94 -0.49
CA LEU A 242 5.69 30.40 0.23
C LEU A 242 6.46 29.35 -0.56
N LEU A 243 5.90 28.88 -1.69
CA LEU A 243 6.55 27.85 -2.47
C LEU A 243 7.92 28.30 -3.00
N PRO A 244 8.90 27.42 -2.99
CA PRO A 244 8.86 25.99 -2.71
C PRO A 244 9.16 25.61 -1.24
N HIS A 245 8.98 26.50 -0.29
CA HIS A 245 9.22 26.27 1.14
C HIS A 245 7.94 25.82 1.86
N HIS A 246 8.03 24.78 2.71
CA HIS A 246 6.88 24.11 3.32
C HIS A 246 6.90 24.17 4.86
N TYR A 247 7.00 25.38 5.41
CA TYR A 247 7.06 25.55 6.87
C TYR A 247 5.83 24.95 7.58
N GLY A 248 6.08 24.13 8.60
CA GLY A 248 5.03 23.53 9.44
C GLY A 248 4.19 22.48 8.72
N HIS A 249 4.69 21.90 7.63
CA HIS A 249 3.98 20.82 6.92
C HIS A 249 3.87 19.55 7.77
N GLU A 250 4.78 19.34 8.71
CA GLU A 250 4.77 18.21 9.63
C GLU A 250 3.48 18.19 10.45
N ALA A 251 3.14 19.31 11.07
CA ALA A 251 1.91 19.43 11.86
C ALA A 251 0.64 19.33 11.00
N ARG A 252 0.66 19.92 9.78
CA ARG A 252 -0.47 19.83 8.84
C ARG A 252 -0.63 18.41 8.27
N GLY A 253 0.43 17.65 8.18
CA GLY A 253 0.43 16.29 7.65
C GLY A 253 -0.29 15.28 8.54
N VAL A 254 -0.22 15.45 9.86
CA VAL A 254 -0.82 14.51 10.83
C VAL A 254 -2.32 14.29 10.58
N PRO A 255 -3.18 15.33 10.60
CA PRO A 255 -4.60 15.13 10.35
C PRO A 255 -4.91 14.58 8.97
N LEU A 256 -4.11 14.90 7.95
CA LEU A 256 -4.30 14.38 6.60
C LEU A 256 -3.98 12.87 6.51
N ALA A 257 -2.88 12.42 7.13
CA ALA A 257 -2.53 11.01 7.19
C ALA A 257 -3.59 10.19 7.96
N LEU A 258 -4.09 10.74 9.08
CA LEU A 258 -5.18 10.11 9.85
C LEU A 258 -6.48 10.04 9.03
N ALA A 259 -6.85 11.11 8.32
CA ALA A 259 -8.04 11.15 7.47
C ALA A 259 -7.95 10.16 6.31
N LEU A 260 -6.78 10.02 5.67
CA LEU A 260 -6.53 9.05 4.61
C LEU A 260 -6.70 7.61 5.14
N ALA A 261 -6.08 7.29 6.27
CA ALA A 261 -6.21 5.96 6.89
C ALA A 261 -7.67 5.64 7.28
N LYS A 262 -8.40 6.62 7.83
CA LYS A 262 -9.83 6.50 8.17
C LYS A 262 -10.69 6.30 6.92
N ARG A 263 -10.48 7.08 5.86
CA ARG A 263 -11.20 6.97 4.58
C ARG A 263 -11.07 5.57 3.99
N LEU A 264 -9.88 5.00 4.05
CA LEU A 264 -9.56 3.65 3.57
C LEU A 264 -9.90 2.55 4.59
N ARG A 265 -10.43 2.90 5.77
CA ARG A 265 -10.73 1.95 6.86
C ARG A 265 -9.56 1.04 7.20
N LEU A 266 -8.36 1.59 7.22
CA LEU A 266 -7.15 0.82 7.52
C LEU A 266 -7.08 0.45 9.00
N PRO A 267 -6.37 -0.64 9.36
CA PRO A 267 -6.04 -0.95 10.75
C PRO A 267 -5.34 0.22 11.44
N ALA A 268 -5.58 0.39 12.74
CA ALA A 268 -5.08 1.52 13.55
C ALA A 268 -3.55 1.70 13.47
N VAL A 269 -2.79 0.64 13.22
CA VAL A 269 -1.34 0.71 13.06
C VAL A 269 -0.94 1.57 11.86
N TYR A 270 -1.68 1.52 10.74
CA TYR A 270 -1.42 2.37 9.57
C TYR A 270 -1.71 3.85 9.86
N ALA A 271 -2.79 4.15 10.60
CA ALA A 271 -3.10 5.51 11.02
C ALA A 271 -1.96 6.10 11.88
N ARG A 272 -1.50 5.34 12.89
CA ARG A 272 -0.37 5.76 13.75
C ARG A 272 0.93 5.90 12.96
N ALA A 273 1.22 4.97 12.05
CA ALA A 273 2.44 4.99 11.24
C ALA A 273 2.47 6.19 10.29
N GLY A 274 1.37 6.48 9.59
CA GLY A 274 1.26 7.63 8.71
C GLY A 274 1.38 8.96 9.46
N ALA A 275 0.71 9.08 10.62
CA ALA A 275 0.80 10.26 11.48
C ALA A 275 2.22 10.48 12.02
N LEU A 276 2.88 9.40 12.50
CA LEU A 276 4.26 9.45 12.97
C LEU A 276 5.22 9.89 11.86
N ALA A 277 5.10 9.32 10.67
CA ALA A 277 5.93 9.68 9.52
C ALA A 277 5.75 11.17 9.18
N ALA A 278 4.52 11.66 9.08
CA ALA A 278 4.25 13.07 8.79
C ALA A 278 4.84 14.01 9.85
N GLU A 279 4.74 13.68 11.14
CA GLU A 279 5.15 14.56 12.23
C GLU A 279 6.66 14.57 12.47
N GLU A 280 7.32 13.41 12.33
CA GLU A 280 8.66 13.23 12.88
C GLU A 280 9.78 13.07 11.82
N HIS A 281 9.44 12.91 10.51
CA HIS A 281 10.46 12.68 9.48
C HIS A 281 11.53 13.78 9.42
N MET A 282 11.15 15.05 9.56
CA MET A 282 12.10 16.17 9.56
C MET A 282 13.06 16.11 10.74
N LYS A 283 12.56 15.75 11.93
CA LYS A 283 13.43 15.54 13.11
C LYS A 283 14.33 14.33 12.89
N ALA A 284 13.81 13.27 12.29
CA ALA A 284 14.60 12.09 11.96
C ALA A 284 15.76 12.44 11.03
N GLY A 285 15.52 13.18 9.94
CA GLY A 285 16.57 13.63 9.03
C GLY A 285 17.68 14.49 9.71
N MET A 286 17.33 15.18 10.79
CA MET A 286 18.29 15.99 11.59
C MET A 286 18.80 15.26 12.84
N PHE A 287 18.58 13.94 12.97
CA PHE A 287 18.80 13.18 14.20
C PHE A 287 20.17 13.42 14.84
N GLY A 288 21.24 13.42 14.05
CA GLY A 288 22.61 13.63 14.53
C GLY A 288 22.85 14.99 15.20
N THR A 289 22.08 16.03 14.84
CA THR A 289 22.23 17.39 15.37
C THR A 289 21.28 17.71 16.52
N LEU A 290 20.26 16.86 16.75
CA LEU A 290 19.26 17.07 17.80
C LEU A 290 19.89 17.08 19.21
N ARG A 291 19.30 17.85 20.13
CA ARG A 291 19.63 17.79 21.57
C ARG A 291 19.23 16.43 22.15
N ALA A 292 19.91 15.98 23.19
CA ALA A 292 19.68 14.69 23.83
C ALA A 292 18.20 14.45 24.21
N GLY A 293 17.51 15.47 24.74
CA GLY A 293 16.09 15.36 25.09
C GLY A 293 15.20 15.09 23.89
N THR A 294 15.37 15.84 22.79
CA THR A 294 14.58 15.65 21.54
C THR A 294 14.88 14.28 20.90
N ARG A 295 16.16 13.87 20.88
CA ARG A 295 16.56 12.53 20.39
C ARG A 295 15.89 11.42 21.20
N ARG A 296 15.96 11.54 22.54
CA ARG A 296 15.33 10.58 23.46
C ARG A 296 13.83 10.48 23.20
N ASP A 297 13.16 11.61 23.10
CA ASP A 297 11.70 11.62 22.94
C ASP A 297 11.27 11.03 21.60
N LEU A 298 12.00 11.32 20.53
CA LEU A 298 11.77 10.71 19.21
C LEU A 298 12.00 9.19 19.25
N LEU A 299 13.14 8.72 19.77
CA LEU A 299 13.45 7.30 19.92
C LEU A 299 12.41 6.56 20.73
N TRP A 300 12.02 7.15 21.87
CA TRP A 300 11.06 6.56 22.78
C TRP A 300 9.69 6.41 22.12
N ARG A 301 9.21 7.47 21.46
CA ARG A 301 7.92 7.49 20.77
C ARG A 301 7.86 6.45 19.65
N VAL A 302 8.87 6.41 18.79
CA VAL A 302 8.96 5.45 17.68
C VAL A 302 8.96 4.02 18.20
N ASN A 303 9.76 3.75 19.25
CA ASN A 303 9.86 2.43 19.87
C ASN A 303 8.56 1.98 20.56
N GLN A 304 7.91 2.88 21.30
CA GLN A 304 6.63 2.57 21.97
C GLN A 304 5.51 2.21 21.00
N LEU A 305 5.54 2.75 19.79
CA LEU A 305 4.59 2.42 18.75
C LEU A 305 4.91 1.11 18.01
N GLY A 306 6.07 0.49 18.27
CA GLY A 306 6.54 -0.71 17.58
C GLY A 306 6.88 -0.44 16.11
N LEU A 307 7.27 0.80 15.76
CA LEU A 307 7.48 1.26 14.39
C LEU A 307 8.95 1.59 14.08
N SER A 308 9.89 1.15 14.92
CA SER A 308 11.30 1.50 14.79
C SER A 308 11.88 1.11 13.44
N GLU A 309 11.68 -0.13 13.01
CA GLU A 309 12.26 -0.61 11.75
C GLU A 309 11.75 0.16 10.52
N PRO A 310 10.43 0.24 10.26
CA PRO A 310 9.93 0.96 9.07
C PRO A 310 10.20 2.47 9.13
N PHE A 311 10.19 3.08 10.32
CA PHE A 311 10.44 4.51 10.47
C PHE A 311 11.89 4.90 10.17
N TRP A 312 12.87 4.16 10.70
CA TRP A 312 14.26 4.45 10.43
C TRP A 312 14.66 4.11 9.00
N LYS A 313 14.07 3.09 8.36
CA LYS A 313 14.21 2.87 6.92
C LYS A 313 13.73 4.06 6.09
N LEU A 314 12.58 4.64 6.46
CA LEU A 314 12.10 5.87 5.81
C LEU A 314 13.08 7.01 6.01
N ALA A 315 13.57 7.23 7.25
CA ALA A 315 14.51 8.30 7.55
C ALA A 315 15.81 8.18 6.75
N ASP A 316 16.32 6.96 6.58
CA ASP A 316 17.52 6.68 5.75
C ASP A 316 17.28 6.99 4.27
N ALA A 317 16.13 6.58 3.73
CA ALA A 317 15.78 6.80 2.33
C ALA A 317 15.51 8.29 2.00
N ASP A 318 15.00 9.06 2.98
CA ASP A 318 14.67 10.48 2.82
C ASP A 318 15.84 11.41 3.11
N SER A 319 16.87 10.95 3.82
CA SER A 319 18.06 11.72 4.14
C SER A 319 19.25 11.36 3.26
N SER A 320 20.25 12.26 3.25
CA SER A 320 21.53 12.02 2.54
C SER A 320 22.51 11.13 3.32
N SER A 321 22.15 10.70 4.54
CA SER A 321 23.00 9.91 5.42
C SER A 321 22.18 8.88 6.19
N PRO A 322 22.73 7.68 6.52
CA PRO A 322 22.02 6.64 7.23
C PRO A 322 21.77 7.02 8.69
N VAL A 323 20.59 7.55 8.96
CA VAL A 323 20.12 7.97 10.30
C VAL A 323 20.05 6.80 11.25
N SER A 324 19.67 5.61 10.73
CA SER A 324 19.51 4.37 11.50
C SER A 324 20.80 3.95 12.21
N GLU A 325 21.98 4.21 11.62
CA GLU A 325 23.28 3.92 12.24
C GLU A 325 23.51 4.69 13.56
N LEU A 326 22.90 5.85 13.71
CA LEU A 326 22.91 6.63 14.93
C LEU A 326 21.72 6.31 15.84
N ALA A 327 20.57 6.00 15.26
CA ALA A 327 19.32 5.78 15.99
C ALA A 327 19.33 4.47 16.78
N TYR A 328 19.73 3.35 16.18
CA TYR A 328 19.72 2.05 16.85
C TYR A 328 20.67 1.99 18.05
N PRO A 329 21.95 2.38 17.99
CA PRO A 329 22.79 2.41 19.18
C PRO A 329 22.27 3.37 20.26
N SER A 330 21.65 4.48 19.84
CA SER A 330 21.02 5.43 20.76
C SER A 330 19.79 4.79 21.46
N LEU A 331 18.99 4.01 20.74
CA LEU A 331 17.87 3.28 21.30
C LEU A 331 18.32 2.22 22.31
N GLU A 332 19.34 1.45 22.00
CA GLU A 332 19.94 0.47 22.92
C GLU A 332 20.36 1.14 24.24
N VAL A 333 21.03 2.27 24.16
CA VAL A 333 21.47 3.03 25.33
C VAL A 333 20.29 3.45 26.20
N ILE A 334 19.24 4.05 25.64
CA ILE A 334 18.09 4.51 26.43
C ILE A 334 17.25 3.36 27.00
N THR A 335 17.19 2.25 26.28
CA THR A 335 16.44 1.06 26.75
C THR A 335 17.20 0.26 27.81
N ALA A 336 18.52 0.41 27.90
CA ALA A 336 19.34 -0.19 28.94
C ALA A 336 19.27 0.55 30.29
N VAL A 337 18.85 1.84 30.29
CA VAL A 337 18.72 2.63 31.52
C VAL A 337 17.66 2.02 32.44
N ARG A 338 17.99 1.78 33.70
CA ARG A 338 17.08 1.31 34.75
C ARG A 338 16.86 2.40 35.77
N LEU A 339 15.60 2.57 36.17
CA LEU A 339 15.23 3.49 37.22
C LEU A 339 15.66 2.93 38.57
N PRO A 340 16.37 3.65 39.47
CA PRO A 340 16.66 3.20 40.82
C PRO A 340 15.40 2.92 41.63
N GLU A 341 15.48 1.99 42.60
CA GLU A 341 14.30 1.52 43.37
C GLU A 341 13.59 2.65 44.11
N GLU A 342 14.32 3.62 44.63
CA GLU A 342 13.78 4.78 45.34
C GLU A 342 12.86 5.66 44.45
N TRP A 343 12.93 5.51 43.14
CA TRP A 343 12.10 6.22 42.17
C TRP A 343 10.96 5.38 41.61
N HIS A 344 10.82 4.11 42.04
CA HIS A 344 9.71 3.27 41.58
C HIS A 344 8.37 3.75 42.14
N ASN A 345 7.29 3.53 41.40
CA ASN A 345 5.88 3.79 41.77
C ASN A 345 5.56 5.24 42.15
N ARG A 346 6.32 6.21 41.68
CA ARG A 346 6.07 7.65 41.90
C ARG A 346 5.37 8.34 40.71
N GLY A 347 4.72 7.58 39.81
CA GLY A 347 3.97 8.12 38.67
C GLY A 347 4.82 9.00 37.75
N GLU A 348 4.43 10.27 37.62
CA GLU A 348 5.10 11.24 36.73
C GLU A 348 6.56 11.53 37.15
N GLU A 349 6.87 11.51 38.46
CA GLU A 349 8.25 11.72 38.92
C GLU A 349 9.17 10.59 38.46
N SER A 350 8.71 9.34 38.50
CA SER A 350 9.42 8.19 37.96
C SER A 350 9.72 8.36 36.48
N ALA A 351 8.72 8.75 35.70
CA ALA A 351 8.86 8.98 34.25
C ALA A 351 9.85 10.14 33.94
N ARG A 352 9.77 11.24 34.69
CA ARG A 352 10.68 12.38 34.56
C ARG A 352 12.11 12.00 34.88
N LYS A 353 12.32 11.25 35.98
CA LYS A 353 13.65 10.80 36.41
C LYS A 353 14.27 9.83 35.39
N LEU A 354 13.49 8.87 34.90
CA LEU A 354 13.95 7.96 33.83
C LEU A 354 14.35 8.73 32.58
N ARG A 355 13.53 9.71 32.15
CA ARG A 355 13.84 10.55 30.99
C ARG A 355 15.15 11.32 31.18
N GLU A 356 15.36 11.93 32.36
CA GLU A 356 16.61 12.64 32.71
C GLU A 356 17.82 11.72 32.56
N MET A 357 17.77 10.53 33.19
CA MET A 357 18.87 9.54 33.13
C MET A 357 19.15 9.08 31.70
N GLN A 358 18.12 8.84 30.90
CA GLN A 358 18.24 8.49 29.48
C GLN A 358 18.90 9.62 28.68
N CYS A 359 18.57 10.87 28.96
CA CYS A 359 19.21 12.03 28.29
C CYS A 359 20.70 12.15 28.64
N VAL A 360 21.07 11.89 29.91
CA VAL A 360 22.49 11.87 30.33
C VAL A 360 23.25 10.75 29.62
N ALA A 361 22.66 9.56 29.51
CA ALA A 361 23.26 8.42 28.82
C ALA A 361 23.50 8.72 27.32
N LEU A 362 22.52 9.34 26.64
CA LEU A 362 22.69 9.77 25.24
C LEU A 362 23.76 10.84 25.06
N ALA A 363 23.88 11.80 25.99
CA ALA A 363 24.93 12.82 25.93
C ALA A 363 26.33 12.23 26.10
N ALA A 364 26.46 11.18 26.96
CA ALA A 364 27.72 10.46 27.13
C ALA A 364 28.09 9.64 25.89
N LEU A 365 27.11 8.97 25.23
CA LEU A 365 27.31 8.25 23.98
C LEU A 365 27.89 9.19 22.88
N ARG A 366 27.31 10.38 22.73
CA ARG A 366 27.74 11.35 21.72
C ARG A 366 29.20 11.83 21.94
N LYS A 367 29.59 12.01 23.21
CA LYS A 367 31.00 12.38 23.52
C LYS A 367 31.98 11.29 23.11
N LYS A 368 31.60 9.99 23.31
CA LYS A 368 32.43 8.85 22.89
C LYS A 368 32.56 8.69 21.40
N GLN A 369 31.52 9.07 20.63
CA GLN A 369 31.54 9.00 19.16
C GLN A 369 32.30 10.18 18.51
N ALA A 370 32.52 11.26 19.24
CA ALA A 370 33.24 12.45 18.78
C ALA A 370 34.73 12.45 19.19
N ALA A 371 35.15 11.55 20.08
CA ALA A 371 36.54 11.33 20.52
C ALA A 371 37.21 10.21 19.71
#